data_ac1a7ddd6ea5a648fc670f1bf905b9a4
#
_entry.id   ac1a7ddd6ea5a648fc670f1bf905b9a4
#
_cell.length_a   1.000
_cell.length_b   1.000
_cell.length_c   1.000
_cell.angle_alpha   90.00
_cell.angle_beta   90.00
_cell.angle_gamma   90.00
#
_symmetry.space_group_name_H-M   'P 1'
#
loop_
_entity.id
_entity.type
_entity.pdbx_description
1 polymer ?
#
loop_
_entity_poly.entity_id
_entity_poly.type
_entity_poly.pdbx_seq_one_letter_code
_entity_poly.pdbx_strand_id
1 'polypeptide(L)'
;PLISEDIKGGKIVSEKAGEIDGTTKLVLSNGVTVYVKPTDFKADQIVMKGVSFGGTSVFPNEEIINISQLNGVALVGGIGNFSKVDLGKALAGKRANVGAGIGNTTETVSGSCAPKDFETMMQLTYLTFTSPRKDNEAFESYKNRLKAELQNADANPMTAFSDTITSVLYGHHPRAIRMKENMVDQINYDRILEMYKDRYKDASDFTFFLVGNVDLATMKPLIAKYLGGLPSINRKENFKDNK
;
A
#
# COMPACT_ATOMS: atom_id res chain seq x y z
N PRO A 1 5.81 -18.33 11.33
CA PRO A 1 6.20 -17.29 10.35
C PRO A 1 5.10 -17.13 9.31
N LEU A 2 4.91 -15.89 8.81
CA LEU A 2 3.95 -15.62 7.74
C LEU A 2 4.50 -16.05 6.36
N ILE A 3 5.81 -16.18 6.27
CA ILE A 3 6.53 -16.59 5.06
C ILE A 3 7.26 -17.87 5.38
N SER A 4 6.98 -18.92 4.63
CA SER A 4 7.62 -20.23 4.76
C SER A 4 8.80 -20.43 3.81
N GLU A 5 8.87 -19.63 2.75
CA GLU A 5 9.93 -19.68 1.75
C GLU A 5 11.13 -18.83 2.19
N ASP A 6 12.32 -19.21 1.74
CA ASP A 6 13.53 -18.42 2.00
C ASP A 6 13.57 -17.21 1.05
N ILE A 7 13.52 -16.01 1.64
CA ILE A 7 13.60 -14.77 0.86
C ILE A 7 15.07 -14.52 0.51
N LYS A 8 15.34 -14.35 -0.77
CA LYS A 8 16.62 -13.81 -1.22
C LYS A 8 16.71 -12.35 -0.79
N GLY A 9 17.26 -12.13 0.38
CA GLY A 9 17.44 -10.79 0.95
C GLY A 9 18.44 -9.94 0.16
N GLY A 10 18.43 -8.63 0.45
CA GLY A 10 19.43 -7.69 -0.04
C GLY A 10 20.53 -7.42 0.99
N LYS A 11 21.31 -6.38 0.71
CA LYS A 11 22.39 -5.90 1.57
C LYS A 11 22.24 -4.39 1.79
N ILE A 12 22.75 -3.89 2.92
CA ILE A 12 22.94 -2.46 3.12
C ILE A 12 24.24 -2.08 2.40
N VAL A 13 24.13 -1.20 1.40
CA VAL A 13 25.29 -0.75 0.58
C VAL A 13 25.80 0.62 1.01
N SER A 14 25.00 1.37 1.78
CA SER A 14 25.41 2.64 2.37
C SER A 14 24.70 2.86 3.70
N GLU A 15 25.44 3.36 4.68
CA GLU A 15 24.92 3.77 5.99
C GLU A 15 25.61 5.08 6.38
N LYS A 16 24.85 6.13 6.63
CA LYS A 16 25.35 7.44 7.01
C LYS A 16 24.33 8.22 7.82
N ALA A 17 24.74 9.31 8.46
CA ALA A 17 23.79 10.26 9.04
C ALA A 17 22.84 10.76 7.96
N GLY A 18 21.53 10.80 8.28
CA GLY A 18 20.52 11.33 7.39
C GLY A 18 20.53 12.87 7.38
N GLU A 19 19.87 13.44 6.39
CA GLU A 19 19.70 14.89 6.25
C GLU A 19 18.75 15.47 7.33
N ILE A 20 17.93 14.61 7.94
CA ILE A 20 17.06 14.95 9.08
C ILE A 20 17.82 14.62 10.36
N ASP A 21 17.86 15.54 11.29
CA ASP A 21 18.58 15.37 12.56
C ASP A 21 18.14 14.13 13.35
N GLY A 22 19.10 13.41 13.88
CA GLY A 22 18.90 12.17 14.64
C GLY A 22 18.46 10.97 13.78
N THR A 23 18.55 11.05 12.44
CA THR A 23 18.27 9.93 11.54
C THR A 23 19.53 9.24 11.05
N THR A 24 19.40 7.94 10.79
CA THR A 24 20.37 7.17 9.99
C THR A 24 19.73 6.85 8.64
N LYS A 25 20.44 7.16 7.57
CA LYS A 25 20.04 6.84 6.20
C LYS A 25 20.73 5.57 5.75
N LEU A 26 19.94 4.59 5.39
CA LEU A 26 20.38 3.33 4.79
C LEU A 26 19.99 3.31 3.31
N VAL A 27 20.90 2.85 2.45
CA VAL A 27 20.59 2.51 1.06
C VAL A 27 20.80 1.03 0.90
N LEU A 28 19.79 0.35 0.33
CA LEU A 28 19.80 -1.10 0.13
C LEU A 28 20.22 -1.46 -1.29
N SER A 29 20.70 -2.68 -1.48
CA SER A 29 21.22 -3.16 -2.77
C SER A 29 20.20 -3.16 -3.92
N ASN A 30 18.91 -3.15 -3.60
CA ASN A 30 17.83 -3.01 -4.58
C ASN A 30 17.41 -1.55 -4.85
N GLY A 31 18.11 -0.57 -4.29
CA GLY A 31 17.85 0.87 -4.45
C GLY A 31 16.92 1.49 -3.41
N VAL A 32 16.27 0.69 -2.56
CA VAL A 32 15.42 1.21 -1.47
C VAL A 32 16.24 2.10 -0.54
N THR A 33 15.69 3.26 -0.19
CA THR A 33 16.25 4.15 0.85
C THR A 33 15.42 4.01 2.11
N VAL A 34 16.08 3.89 3.26
CA VAL A 34 15.43 3.79 4.58
C VAL A 34 16.01 4.83 5.51
N TYR A 35 15.17 5.71 6.05
CA TYR A 35 15.50 6.61 7.14
C TYR A 35 15.03 6.00 8.45
N VAL A 36 15.94 5.87 9.40
CA VAL A 36 15.63 5.31 10.72
C VAL A 36 15.83 6.41 11.76
N LYS A 37 14.80 6.68 12.54
CA LYS A 37 14.84 7.63 13.66
C LYS A 37 14.47 6.95 14.97
N PRO A 38 15.43 6.51 15.79
CA PRO A 38 15.15 6.05 17.13
C PRO A 38 14.55 7.16 17.99
N THR A 39 13.49 6.87 18.70
CA THR A 39 12.85 7.78 19.66
C THR A 39 12.39 7.02 20.89
N ASP A 40 12.25 7.69 22.01
CA ASP A 40 11.80 7.18 23.31
C ASP A 40 10.36 7.60 23.67
N PHE A 41 9.64 8.26 22.76
CA PHE A 41 8.27 8.73 23.01
C PHE A 41 7.30 7.61 23.40
N LYS A 42 7.47 6.41 22.79
CA LYS A 42 6.69 5.22 23.11
C LYS A 42 7.60 3.99 23.07
N ALA A 43 7.82 3.40 24.24
CA ALA A 43 8.70 2.23 24.38
C ALA A 43 8.19 0.98 23.62
N ASP A 44 6.90 0.94 23.32
CA ASP A 44 6.21 -0.24 22.76
C ASP A 44 5.74 -0.04 21.31
N GLN A 45 6.27 0.98 20.60
CA GLN A 45 5.83 1.29 19.25
C GLN A 45 6.98 1.63 18.29
N ILE A 46 6.88 1.07 17.09
CA ILE A 46 7.59 1.50 15.88
C ILE A 46 6.55 1.80 14.83
N VAL A 47 6.69 2.92 14.12
CA VAL A 47 5.86 3.31 12.98
C VAL A 47 6.71 3.27 11.72
N MET A 48 6.13 2.74 10.65
CA MET A 48 6.73 2.67 9.34
C MET A 48 5.86 3.38 8.31
N LYS A 49 6.50 4.12 7.39
CA LYS A 49 5.88 4.62 6.16
C LYS A 49 6.85 4.49 5.01
N GLY A 50 6.42 3.83 3.95
CA GLY A 50 7.07 3.82 2.65
C GLY A 50 6.27 4.67 1.66
N VAL A 51 6.94 5.40 0.80
CA VAL A 51 6.32 6.25 -0.23
C VAL A 51 7.13 6.20 -1.52
N SER A 52 6.41 6.18 -2.64
CA SER A 52 6.93 6.33 -3.99
C SER A 52 5.99 7.21 -4.80
N PHE A 53 6.47 7.76 -5.93
CA PHE A 53 5.68 8.63 -6.80
C PHE A 53 5.15 7.85 -8.02
N GLY A 54 3.98 8.28 -8.50
CA GLY A 54 3.25 7.69 -9.62
C GLY A 54 1.76 7.66 -9.33
N GLY A 55 1.37 6.87 -8.36
CA GLY A 55 -0.02 6.74 -7.94
C GLY A 55 -0.93 6.29 -9.08
N THR A 56 -2.19 6.67 -9.03
CA THR A 56 -3.15 6.41 -10.12
C THR A 56 -3.00 7.35 -11.29
N SER A 57 -2.19 8.42 -11.17
CA SER A 57 -1.96 9.40 -12.25
C SER A 57 -1.36 8.78 -13.51
N VAL A 58 -0.64 7.67 -13.38
CA VAL A 58 0.02 6.99 -14.51
C VAL A 58 -0.95 6.19 -15.37
N PHE A 59 -2.15 5.89 -14.87
CA PHE A 59 -3.18 5.16 -15.61
C PHE A 59 -4.07 6.13 -16.41
N PRO A 60 -4.60 5.72 -17.57
CA PRO A 60 -5.45 6.56 -18.40
C PRO A 60 -6.83 6.80 -17.76
N ASN A 61 -7.52 7.88 -18.17
CA ASN A 61 -8.81 8.26 -17.60
C ASN A 61 -9.93 7.25 -17.88
N GLU A 62 -9.81 6.45 -18.92
CA GLU A 62 -10.74 5.38 -19.30
C GLU A 62 -10.82 4.27 -18.22
N GLU A 63 -9.79 4.17 -17.39
CA GLU A 63 -9.71 3.21 -16.27
C GLU A 63 -10.36 3.74 -14.98
N ILE A 64 -11.11 4.85 -15.04
CA ILE A 64 -11.59 5.53 -13.82
C ILE A 64 -12.38 4.63 -12.88
N ILE A 65 -13.15 3.68 -13.40
CA ILE A 65 -13.92 2.73 -12.58
C ILE A 65 -12.96 1.85 -11.79
N ASN A 66 -11.96 1.26 -12.44
CA ASN A 66 -10.94 0.44 -11.76
C ASN A 66 -10.09 1.27 -10.82
N ILE A 67 -9.69 2.47 -11.22
CA ILE A 67 -8.93 3.43 -10.39
C ILE A 67 -9.69 3.74 -9.10
N SER A 68 -10.99 4.04 -9.19
CA SER A 68 -11.81 4.40 -8.04
C SER A 68 -11.96 3.26 -7.03
N GLN A 69 -11.84 2.00 -7.48
CA GLN A 69 -12.00 0.80 -6.67
C GLN A 69 -10.67 0.09 -6.34
N LEU A 70 -9.54 0.63 -6.80
CA LEU A 70 -8.22 0.01 -6.67
C LEU A 70 -7.87 -0.34 -5.22
N ASN A 71 -8.00 0.60 -4.30
CA ASN A 71 -7.69 0.38 -2.88
C ASN A 71 -8.68 -0.56 -2.17
N GLY A 72 -9.94 -0.59 -2.60
CA GLY A 72 -10.95 -1.45 -2.00
C GLY A 72 -10.84 -2.90 -2.45
N VAL A 73 -10.40 -3.13 -3.69
CA VAL A 73 -10.43 -4.44 -4.35
C VAL A 73 -9.08 -5.13 -4.36
N ALA A 74 -7.96 -4.42 -4.54
CA ALA A 74 -6.66 -5.03 -4.78
C ALA A 74 -6.26 -6.09 -3.74
N LEU A 75 -6.51 -5.82 -2.46
CA LEU A 75 -6.19 -6.73 -1.35
C LEU A 75 -7.45 -7.33 -0.70
N VAL A 76 -8.58 -7.35 -1.39
CA VAL A 76 -9.83 -7.91 -0.84
C VAL A 76 -9.70 -9.39 -0.50
N GLY A 77 -8.94 -10.13 -1.29
CA GLY A 77 -8.66 -11.56 -1.10
C GLY A 77 -7.60 -11.86 -0.04
N GLY A 78 -6.90 -10.83 0.48
CA GLY A 78 -5.80 -11.02 1.43
C GLY A 78 -4.42 -10.92 0.77
N ILE A 79 -3.41 -11.47 1.44
CA ILE A 79 -2.00 -11.46 1.01
C ILE A 79 -1.34 -12.83 1.21
N GLY A 80 -0.38 -13.17 0.36
CA GLY A 80 0.29 -14.47 0.40
C GLY A 80 -0.72 -15.61 0.32
N ASN A 81 -0.63 -16.54 1.25
CA ASN A 81 -1.56 -17.68 1.37
C ASN A 81 -2.73 -17.41 2.32
N PHE A 82 -2.86 -16.18 2.83
CA PHE A 82 -3.83 -15.84 3.87
C PHE A 82 -4.99 -15.05 3.30
N SER A 83 -6.23 -15.52 3.55
CA SER A 83 -7.41 -14.66 3.50
C SER A 83 -7.30 -13.58 4.60
N LYS A 84 -8.13 -12.53 4.55
CA LYS A 84 -8.16 -11.52 5.63
C LYS A 84 -8.47 -12.15 6.99
N VAL A 85 -9.35 -13.15 7.03
CA VAL A 85 -9.73 -13.86 8.26
C VAL A 85 -8.56 -14.70 8.79
N ASP A 86 -7.91 -15.45 7.92
CA ASP A 86 -6.79 -16.31 8.32
C ASP A 86 -5.56 -15.49 8.71
N LEU A 87 -5.33 -14.36 8.04
CA LEU A 87 -4.29 -13.42 8.44
C LEU A 87 -4.55 -12.89 9.85
N GLY A 88 -5.79 -12.51 10.17
CA GLY A 88 -6.17 -12.09 11.52
C GLY A 88 -5.89 -13.16 12.57
N LYS A 89 -6.18 -14.44 12.26
CA LYS A 89 -5.86 -15.57 13.14
C LYS A 89 -4.35 -15.77 13.30
N ALA A 90 -3.59 -15.68 12.20
CA ALA A 90 -2.13 -15.83 12.20
C ALA A 90 -1.43 -14.71 12.98
N LEU A 91 -2.04 -13.54 13.06
CA LEU A 91 -1.55 -12.38 13.80
C LEU A 91 -2.07 -12.32 15.26
N ALA A 92 -2.84 -13.31 15.71
CA ALA A 92 -3.33 -13.34 17.09
C ALA A 92 -2.16 -13.27 18.09
N GLY A 93 -2.23 -12.33 19.04
CA GLY A 93 -1.15 -12.07 20.01
C GLY A 93 0.05 -11.27 19.47
N LYS A 94 0.06 -10.90 18.18
CA LYS A 94 1.03 -10.00 17.57
C LYS A 94 0.51 -8.57 17.54
N ARG A 95 1.42 -7.63 17.78
CA ARG A 95 1.14 -6.19 17.61
C ARG A 95 1.89 -5.69 16.39
N ALA A 96 1.40 -6.06 15.21
CA ALA A 96 1.93 -5.65 13.93
C ALA A 96 0.79 -5.49 12.92
N ASN A 97 0.82 -4.44 12.15
CA ASN A 97 -0.09 -4.20 11.03
C ASN A 97 0.65 -3.52 9.89
N VAL A 98 0.20 -3.76 8.66
CA VAL A 98 0.67 -3.09 7.45
C VAL A 98 -0.53 -2.91 6.52
N GLY A 99 -0.62 -1.76 5.89
CA GLY A 99 -1.59 -1.46 4.85
C GLY A 99 -0.92 -0.75 3.67
N ALA A 100 -1.44 -1.01 2.48
CA ALA A 100 -1.05 -0.33 1.26
C ALA A 100 -2.10 0.69 0.85
N GLY A 101 -1.68 1.75 0.18
CA GLY A 101 -2.56 2.76 -0.38
C GLY A 101 -1.99 3.34 -1.67
N ILE A 102 -2.83 3.46 -2.68
CA ILE A 102 -2.48 4.09 -3.95
C ILE A 102 -3.32 5.35 -4.07
N GLY A 103 -2.68 6.50 -3.88
CA GLY A 103 -3.28 7.82 -4.04
C GLY A 103 -3.21 8.30 -5.48
N ASN A 104 -3.57 9.56 -5.71
CA ASN A 104 -3.53 10.13 -7.06
C ASN A 104 -2.10 10.20 -7.61
N THR A 105 -1.14 10.64 -6.80
CA THR A 105 0.26 10.90 -7.23
C THR A 105 1.30 10.03 -6.54
N THR A 106 0.91 9.24 -5.55
CA THR A 106 1.83 8.41 -4.76
C THR A 106 1.22 7.05 -4.46
N GLU A 107 2.05 6.04 -4.34
CA GLU A 107 1.76 4.80 -3.64
C GLU A 107 2.46 4.78 -2.29
N THR A 108 1.79 4.22 -1.30
CA THR A 108 2.28 4.18 0.08
C THR A 108 2.11 2.81 0.70
N VAL A 109 3.00 2.48 1.62
CA VAL A 109 2.85 1.39 2.57
C VAL A 109 3.04 1.96 3.96
N SER A 110 2.11 1.72 4.85
CA SER A 110 2.17 2.20 6.23
C SER A 110 1.98 1.04 7.19
N GLY A 111 2.68 1.06 8.30
CA GLY A 111 2.57 0.03 9.31
C GLY A 111 2.98 0.50 10.69
N SER A 112 2.63 -0.29 11.67
CA SER A 112 3.13 -0.13 13.03
C SER A 112 3.28 -1.48 13.71
N CYS A 113 4.20 -1.56 14.67
CA CYS A 113 4.38 -2.76 15.46
C CYS A 113 4.93 -2.44 16.86
N ALA A 114 4.84 -3.43 17.78
CA ALA A 114 5.71 -3.47 18.94
C ALA A 114 7.13 -3.87 18.51
N PRO A 115 8.21 -3.43 19.20
CA PRO A 115 9.58 -3.81 18.84
C PRO A 115 9.81 -5.31 18.69
N LYS A 116 9.21 -6.13 19.56
CA LYS A 116 9.28 -7.61 19.51
C LYS A 116 8.63 -8.22 18.27
N ASP A 117 7.72 -7.50 17.61
CA ASP A 117 6.98 -7.93 16.43
C ASP A 117 7.48 -7.24 15.14
N PHE A 118 8.67 -6.62 15.19
CA PHE A 118 9.25 -5.92 14.04
C PHE A 118 9.41 -6.83 12.81
N GLU A 119 9.90 -8.05 12.99
CA GLU A 119 10.01 -9.01 11.89
C GLU A 119 8.64 -9.34 11.28
N THR A 120 7.59 -9.45 12.10
CA THR A 120 6.22 -9.66 11.60
C THR A 120 5.77 -8.50 10.70
N MET A 121 6.06 -7.26 11.09
CA MET A 121 5.77 -6.09 10.24
C MET A 121 6.57 -6.13 8.93
N MET A 122 7.82 -6.54 8.96
CA MET A 122 8.64 -6.69 7.75
C MET A 122 8.09 -7.78 6.81
N GLN A 123 7.66 -8.92 7.36
CA GLN A 123 7.01 -10.00 6.59
C GLN A 123 5.70 -9.53 5.96
N LEU A 124 4.86 -8.81 6.70
CA LEU A 124 3.64 -8.22 6.17
C LEU A 124 3.93 -7.23 5.03
N THR A 125 4.95 -6.39 5.19
CA THR A 125 5.37 -5.44 4.15
C THR A 125 5.80 -6.18 2.89
N TYR A 126 6.62 -7.22 3.02
CA TYR A 126 7.07 -8.03 1.90
C TYR A 126 5.89 -8.67 1.15
N LEU A 127 4.96 -9.31 1.86
CA LEU A 127 3.77 -9.92 1.26
C LEU A 127 2.84 -8.89 0.60
N THR A 128 2.72 -7.71 1.20
CA THR A 128 1.92 -6.60 0.64
C THR A 128 2.46 -6.15 -0.71
N PHE A 129 3.77 -6.10 -0.89
CA PHE A 129 4.41 -5.77 -2.17
C PHE A 129 4.28 -6.89 -3.20
N THR A 130 4.51 -8.13 -2.77
CA THR A 130 4.80 -9.23 -3.70
C THR A 130 3.63 -10.16 -3.98
N SER A 131 2.67 -10.23 -3.06
CA SER A 131 1.75 -11.36 -3.01
C SER A 131 0.30 -10.97 -2.74
N PRO A 132 -0.31 -10.05 -3.53
CA PRO A 132 -1.76 -9.83 -3.45
C PRO A 132 -2.49 -11.14 -3.83
N ARG A 133 -3.36 -11.61 -2.94
CA ARG A 133 -4.09 -12.86 -3.14
C ARG A 133 -5.40 -12.60 -3.88
N LYS A 134 -5.62 -13.32 -4.98
CA LYS A 134 -6.91 -13.30 -5.69
C LYS A 134 -7.91 -14.22 -4.97
N ASP A 135 -9.13 -13.70 -4.75
CA ASP A 135 -10.24 -14.43 -4.16
C ASP A 135 -11.56 -13.92 -4.76
N ASN A 136 -12.13 -14.70 -5.66
CA ASN A 136 -13.33 -14.31 -6.39
C ASN A 136 -14.56 -14.21 -5.47
N GLU A 137 -14.69 -15.06 -4.44
CA GLU A 137 -15.81 -14.99 -3.50
C GLU A 137 -15.73 -13.70 -2.64
N ALA A 138 -14.55 -13.35 -2.20
CA ALA A 138 -14.33 -12.09 -1.47
C ALA A 138 -14.64 -10.89 -2.37
N PHE A 139 -14.29 -10.94 -3.65
CA PHE A 139 -14.59 -9.89 -4.61
C PHE A 139 -16.11 -9.77 -4.88
N GLU A 140 -16.81 -10.88 -5.08
CA GLU A 140 -18.27 -10.84 -5.25
C GLU A 140 -18.98 -10.29 -4.01
N SER A 141 -18.55 -10.70 -2.82
CA SER A 141 -19.04 -10.14 -1.56
C SER A 141 -18.79 -8.63 -1.45
N TYR A 142 -17.64 -8.17 -1.90
CA TYR A 142 -17.32 -6.73 -1.97
C TYR A 142 -18.28 -5.99 -2.91
N LYS A 143 -18.49 -6.50 -4.14
CA LYS A 143 -19.42 -5.87 -5.10
C LYS A 143 -20.84 -5.77 -4.58
N ASN A 144 -21.34 -6.85 -3.97
CA ASN A 144 -22.70 -6.88 -3.43
C ASN A 144 -22.90 -5.81 -2.33
N ARG A 145 -21.93 -5.66 -1.43
CA ARG A 145 -21.95 -4.62 -0.41
C ARG A 145 -21.87 -3.23 -1.04
N LEU A 146 -20.96 -3.03 -2.00
CA LEU A 146 -20.80 -1.75 -2.70
C LEU A 146 -22.07 -1.36 -3.44
N LYS A 147 -22.75 -2.30 -4.13
CA LYS A 147 -24.05 -2.04 -4.77
C LYS A 147 -25.08 -1.50 -3.78
N ALA A 148 -25.24 -2.18 -2.64
CA ALA A 148 -26.19 -1.74 -1.61
C ALA A 148 -25.86 -0.35 -1.04
N GLU A 149 -24.58 -0.07 -0.79
CA GLU A 149 -24.11 1.26 -0.34
C GLU A 149 -24.41 2.35 -1.38
N LEU A 150 -24.15 2.09 -2.66
CA LEU A 150 -24.37 3.04 -3.73
C LEU A 150 -25.86 3.25 -4.03
N GLN A 151 -26.71 2.22 -3.97
CA GLN A 151 -28.17 2.36 -4.08
C GLN A 151 -28.72 3.30 -3.02
N ASN A 152 -28.26 3.17 -1.77
CA ASN A 152 -28.65 4.07 -0.69
C ASN A 152 -28.17 5.51 -0.92
N ALA A 153 -26.95 5.66 -1.44
CA ALA A 153 -26.39 6.97 -1.78
C ALA A 153 -27.16 7.62 -2.93
N ASP A 154 -27.49 6.87 -3.97
CA ASP A 154 -28.23 7.36 -5.15
C ASP A 154 -29.66 7.79 -4.81
N ALA A 155 -30.28 7.19 -3.78
CA ALA A 155 -31.59 7.58 -3.28
C ALA A 155 -31.58 8.90 -2.48
N ASN A 156 -30.42 9.42 -2.10
CA ASN A 156 -30.33 10.63 -1.30
C ASN A 156 -30.25 11.89 -2.18
N PRO A 157 -31.21 12.84 -2.09
CA PRO A 157 -31.18 14.07 -2.91
C PRO A 157 -29.92 14.93 -2.72
N MET A 158 -29.33 14.94 -1.52
CA MET A 158 -28.08 15.68 -1.26
C MET A 158 -26.91 15.09 -2.03
N THR A 159 -26.91 13.79 -2.30
CA THR A 159 -25.88 13.13 -3.13
C THR A 159 -25.96 13.64 -4.57
N ALA A 160 -27.16 13.72 -5.16
CA ALA A 160 -27.36 14.25 -6.49
C ALA A 160 -26.92 15.73 -6.60
N PHE A 161 -27.20 16.53 -5.58
CA PHE A 161 -26.76 17.92 -5.51
C PHE A 161 -25.22 18.01 -5.45
N SER A 162 -24.57 17.22 -4.59
CA SER A 162 -23.12 17.18 -4.47
C SER A 162 -22.44 16.71 -5.75
N ASP A 163 -22.99 15.70 -6.43
CA ASP A 163 -22.51 15.20 -7.72
C ASP A 163 -22.54 16.30 -8.78
N THR A 164 -23.63 17.07 -8.82
CA THR A 164 -23.79 18.18 -9.77
C THR A 164 -22.76 19.28 -9.49
N ILE A 165 -22.58 19.70 -8.25
CA ILE A 165 -21.59 20.71 -7.86
C ILE A 165 -20.18 20.22 -8.23
N THR A 166 -19.82 19.00 -7.87
CA THR A 166 -18.51 18.43 -8.17
C THR A 166 -18.28 18.40 -9.68
N SER A 167 -19.23 17.94 -10.46
CA SER A 167 -19.12 17.88 -11.91
C SER A 167 -18.87 19.26 -12.53
N VAL A 168 -19.60 20.28 -12.08
CA VAL A 168 -19.45 21.65 -12.58
C VAL A 168 -18.11 22.26 -12.15
N LEU A 169 -17.75 22.13 -10.87
CA LEU A 169 -16.50 22.70 -10.33
C LEU A 169 -15.25 22.14 -11.01
N TYR A 170 -15.27 20.85 -11.36
CA TYR A 170 -14.16 20.17 -12.03
C TYR A 170 -14.32 20.11 -13.57
N GLY A 171 -15.20 20.94 -14.16
CA GLY A 171 -15.37 21.04 -15.61
C GLY A 171 -15.74 19.70 -16.27
N HIS A 172 -16.55 18.88 -15.59
CA HIS A 172 -16.91 17.52 -16.03
C HIS A 172 -15.72 16.58 -16.25
N HIS A 173 -14.64 16.80 -15.50
CA HIS A 173 -13.44 15.96 -15.59
C HIS A 173 -13.75 14.49 -15.28
N PRO A 174 -13.28 13.49 -16.08
CA PRO A 174 -13.63 12.09 -15.89
C PRO A 174 -13.27 11.54 -14.50
N ARG A 175 -12.21 12.05 -13.87
CA ARG A 175 -11.77 11.62 -12.53
C ARG A 175 -12.55 12.24 -11.39
N ALA A 176 -13.42 13.19 -11.67
CA ALA A 176 -14.28 13.86 -10.67
C ALA A 176 -15.68 13.25 -10.59
N ILE A 177 -15.90 12.08 -11.16
CA ILE A 177 -17.18 11.38 -11.07
C ILE A 177 -17.25 10.49 -9.82
N ARG A 178 -18.42 10.45 -9.19
CA ARG A 178 -18.71 9.47 -8.15
C ARG A 178 -19.13 8.14 -8.80
N MET A 179 -18.66 7.04 -8.21
CA MET A 179 -19.11 5.70 -8.57
C MET A 179 -20.63 5.59 -8.33
N LYS A 180 -21.33 4.97 -9.27
CA LYS A 180 -22.77 4.70 -9.19
C LYS A 180 -23.03 3.18 -9.23
N GLU A 181 -24.20 2.78 -8.74
CA GLU A 181 -24.57 1.36 -8.64
C GLU A 181 -24.43 0.61 -9.98
N ASN A 182 -24.91 1.19 -11.07
CA ASN A 182 -24.85 0.60 -12.42
C ASN A 182 -23.43 0.47 -13.00
N MET A 183 -22.41 1.02 -12.34
CA MET A 183 -21.00 0.91 -12.74
C MET A 183 -20.29 -0.26 -12.05
N VAL A 184 -20.87 -0.84 -11.00
CA VAL A 184 -20.21 -1.86 -10.17
C VAL A 184 -19.82 -3.11 -10.97
N ASP A 185 -20.64 -3.52 -11.91
CA ASP A 185 -20.35 -4.70 -12.74
C ASP A 185 -19.26 -4.46 -13.80
N GLN A 186 -18.82 -3.22 -13.99
CA GLN A 186 -17.71 -2.87 -14.85
C GLN A 186 -16.34 -2.95 -14.13
N ILE A 187 -16.33 -3.19 -12.82
CA ILE A 187 -15.10 -3.38 -12.05
C ILE A 187 -14.41 -4.67 -12.52
N ASN A 188 -13.18 -4.53 -13.00
CA ASN A 188 -12.39 -5.66 -13.47
C ASN A 188 -11.32 -6.04 -12.42
N TYR A 189 -11.54 -7.16 -11.73
CA TYR A 189 -10.66 -7.62 -10.66
C TYR A 189 -9.24 -7.92 -11.14
N ASP A 190 -9.11 -8.60 -12.28
CA ASP A 190 -7.78 -8.92 -12.84
C ASP A 190 -7.03 -7.65 -13.22
N ARG A 191 -7.71 -6.69 -13.84
CA ARG A 191 -7.12 -5.40 -14.16
C ARG A 191 -6.65 -4.63 -12.92
N ILE A 192 -7.45 -4.64 -11.86
CA ILE A 192 -7.07 -4.02 -10.58
C ILE A 192 -5.82 -4.68 -9.98
N LEU A 193 -5.72 -6.01 -10.04
CA LEU A 193 -4.53 -6.72 -9.58
C LEU A 193 -3.30 -6.38 -10.42
N GLU A 194 -3.44 -6.23 -11.74
CA GLU A 194 -2.35 -5.76 -12.60
C GLU A 194 -1.90 -4.34 -12.24
N MET A 195 -2.86 -3.42 -12.04
CA MET A 195 -2.58 -2.04 -11.64
C MET A 195 -1.86 -2.00 -10.29
N TYR A 196 -2.32 -2.78 -9.32
CA TYR A 196 -1.68 -2.89 -8.01
C TYR A 196 -0.25 -3.41 -8.12
N LYS A 197 -0.05 -4.52 -8.83
CA LYS A 197 1.28 -5.11 -9.05
C LYS A 197 2.21 -4.14 -9.77
N ASP A 198 1.70 -3.35 -10.71
CA ASP A 198 2.49 -2.33 -11.41
C ASP A 198 3.00 -1.25 -10.44
N ARG A 199 2.20 -0.82 -9.48
CA ARG A 199 2.60 0.20 -8.50
C ARG A 199 3.64 -0.30 -7.49
N TYR A 200 3.65 -1.58 -7.17
CA TYR A 200 4.54 -2.18 -6.16
C TYR A 200 5.67 -3.06 -6.75
N LYS A 201 5.83 -3.15 -8.07
CA LYS A 201 6.88 -3.97 -8.69
C LYS A 201 8.28 -3.38 -8.64
N ASP A 202 8.40 -2.09 -8.28
CA ASP A 202 9.69 -1.41 -8.20
C ASP A 202 9.89 -0.73 -6.86
N ALA A 203 10.62 -1.39 -5.96
CA ALA A 203 10.94 -0.84 -4.67
C ALA A 203 12.08 0.18 -4.71
N SER A 204 12.84 0.29 -5.81
CA SER A 204 13.97 1.22 -5.92
C SER A 204 13.54 2.69 -5.81
N ASP A 205 12.28 3.01 -6.14
CA ASP A 205 11.70 4.33 -6.02
C ASP A 205 11.13 4.63 -4.63
N PHE A 206 11.03 3.61 -3.75
CA PHE A 206 10.49 3.79 -2.42
C PHE A 206 11.53 4.37 -1.45
N THR A 207 11.07 5.34 -0.66
CA THR A 207 11.73 5.79 0.56
C THR A 207 10.90 5.35 1.76
N PHE A 208 11.52 4.60 2.66
CA PHE A 208 10.92 4.16 3.91
C PHE A 208 11.40 5.00 5.08
N PHE A 209 10.50 5.24 6.01
CA PHE A 209 10.75 5.91 7.29
C PHE A 209 10.36 4.95 8.41
N LEU A 210 11.29 4.69 9.33
CA LEU A 210 11.09 3.90 10.53
C LEU A 210 11.35 4.80 11.74
N VAL A 211 10.34 5.02 12.56
CA VAL A 211 10.39 5.93 13.71
C VAL A 211 9.84 5.23 14.95
N GLY A 212 10.50 5.36 16.08
CA GLY A 212 10.07 4.82 17.35
C GLY A 212 11.16 4.10 18.11
N ASN A 213 10.80 3.13 18.92
CA ASN A 213 11.76 2.35 19.70
C ASN A 213 12.50 1.33 18.83
N VAL A 214 13.37 1.87 17.96
CA VAL A 214 14.16 1.08 16.99
C VAL A 214 15.55 0.81 17.58
N ASP A 215 15.87 -0.47 17.71
CA ASP A 215 17.25 -0.93 17.91
C ASP A 215 17.86 -1.22 16.52
N LEU A 216 18.61 -0.27 16.00
CA LEU A 216 19.17 -0.35 14.66
C LEU A 216 20.08 -1.56 14.48
N ALA A 217 20.87 -1.91 15.51
CA ALA A 217 21.80 -3.04 15.41
C ALA A 217 21.09 -4.38 15.17
N THR A 218 20.01 -4.63 15.90
CA THR A 218 19.21 -5.88 15.77
C THR A 218 18.26 -5.87 14.59
N MET A 219 17.82 -4.69 14.14
CA MET A 219 16.83 -4.54 13.06
C MET A 219 17.44 -4.42 11.67
N LYS A 220 18.70 -3.97 11.53
CA LYS A 220 19.38 -3.88 10.22
C LYS A 220 19.35 -5.18 9.40
N PRO A 221 19.61 -6.37 9.97
CA PRO A 221 19.53 -7.61 9.20
C PRO A 221 18.13 -7.89 8.64
N LEU A 222 17.08 -7.54 9.39
CA LEU A 222 15.69 -7.70 8.97
C LEU A 222 15.32 -6.70 7.88
N ILE A 223 15.76 -5.45 8.02
CA ILE A 223 15.60 -4.41 6.99
C ILE A 223 16.26 -4.88 5.67
N ALA A 224 17.50 -5.34 5.74
CA ALA A 224 18.22 -5.85 4.58
C ALA A 224 17.52 -7.07 3.95
N LYS A 225 17.06 -8.01 4.77
CA LYS A 225 16.35 -9.21 4.31
C LYS A 225 15.05 -8.87 3.60
N TYR A 226 14.16 -8.15 4.26
CA TYR A 226 12.79 -7.95 3.78
C TYR A 226 12.65 -6.76 2.84
N LEU A 227 13.11 -5.57 3.22
CA LEU A 227 13.05 -4.40 2.34
C LEU A 227 14.07 -4.47 1.21
N GLY A 228 15.28 -4.98 1.49
CA GLY A 228 16.31 -5.22 0.47
C GLY A 228 16.00 -6.39 -0.46
N GLY A 229 15.08 -7.27 -0.07
CA GLY A 229 14.56 -8.38 -0.89
C GLY A 229 13.34 -8.02 -1.74
N LEU A 230 12.80 -6.81 -1.62
CA LEU A 230 11.69 -6.36 -2.45
C LEU A 230 12.08 -6.27 -3.93
N PRO A 231 11.13 -6.51 -4.86
CA PRO A 231 11.40 -6.43 -6.29
C PRO A 231 11.82 -5.01 -6.68
N SER A 232 12.74 -4.92 -7.64
CA SER A 232 13.27 -3.66 -8.16
C SER A 232 13.57 -3.78 -9.65
N ILE A 233 13.15 -2.78 -10.42
CA ILE A 233 13.40 -2.67 -11.86
C ILE A 233 14.07 -1.35 -12.24
N ASN A 234 14.46 -0.51 -11.28
CA ASN A 234 15.07 0.81 -11.46
C ASN A 234 14.26 1.75 -12.39
N ARG A 235 12.95 1.75 -12.27
CA ARG A 235 12.04 2.50 -13.16
C ARG A 235 12.01 3.97 -12.84
N LYS A 236 12.53 4.60 -11.97
CA LYS A 236 12.50 6.04 -11.66
C LYS A 236 11.27 6.75 -12.24
N GLU A 237 10.14 6.55 -11.62
CA GLU A 237 8.86 7.08 -12.08
C GLU A 237 8.47 8.35 -11.32
N ASN A 238 7.70 9.21 -11.97
CA ASN A 238 7.07 10.36 -11.35
C ASN A 238 5.58 10.37 -11.68
N PHE A 239 4.80 11.13 -10.95
CA PHE A 239 3.38 11.29 -11.24
C PHE A 239 3.17 12.07 -12.54
N LYS A 240 2.01 11.85 -13.18
CA LYS A 240 1.55 12.57 -14.35
C LYS A 240 0.54 13.64 -13.95
N ASP A 241 0.56 14.77 -14.67
CA ASP A 241 -0.48 15.77 -14.57
C ASP A 241 -1.63 15.36 -15.52
N ASN A 242 -2.77 15.00 -14.94
CA ASN A 242 -3.96 14.57 -15.69
C ASN A 242 -4.99 15.71 -15.76
N LYS A 243 -4.56 16.89 -16.26
CA LYS A 243 -5.44 18.03 -16.55
C LYS A 243 -6.41 17.73 -17.68
#